data_eef2fb339fed927b855f35d366d14e01
#
_entry.id   eef2fb339fed927b855f35d366d14e01
#
_cell.length_a   1.000
_cell.length_b   1.000
_cell.length_c   1.000
_cell.angle_alpha   90.00
_cell.angle_beta   90.00
_cell.angle_gamma   90.00
#
_symmetry.space_group_name_H-M   'P 1'
#
loop_
_entity.id
_entity.type
_entity.pdbx_description
1 polymer ?
#
loop_
_entity_poly.entity_id
_entity_poly.type
_entity_poly.pdbx_seq_one_letter_code
_entity_poly.pdbx_strand_id
1 'polypeptide(L)'
;MSNLIQDIKQSLYKGFIDKDSSHKGNFVPRLLVNNKEENVLSTIIDQLHNCQSFCISVAFITESGLASLKSHFYDLSKKGVKGRIITSNYLGFNSPKMFEELLKIENVEVKLTNIEGFHAKGYIFEHHNHTSFIIGSSNLTSNALKLNYEHNLFLSTHKNGDLVNNIKYKFDELWDSSFSLTNEWIREYKQSFEYQTLQKVFDNTAVQNSDIKKFNESKLIKPNLMQEHALKSLESLRNMGEEKGL
;
A
#
# COMPACT_ATOMS: atom_id res chain seq x y z
N MET A 1 -10.72 36.61 -21.26
CA MET A 1 -9.82 36.50 -20.07
C MET A 1 -10.55 36.54 -18.72
N SER A 2 -11.68 37.23 -18.59
CA SER A 2 -12.44 37.29 -17.32
C SER A 2 -13.02 35.92 -16.86
N ASN A 3 -13.46 35.08 -17.78
CA ASN A 3 -14.05 33.78 -17.44
C ASN A 3 -13.03 32.81 -16.84
N LEU A 4 -11.78 32.74 -17.38
CA LEU A 4 -10.76 31.81 -16.88
C LEU A 4 -10.37 32.07 -15.42
N ILE A 5 -10.22 33.37 -15.05
CA ILE A 5 -9.88 33.74 -13.67
C ILE A 5 -11.04 33.39 -12.72
N GLN A 6 -12.26 33.53 -13.17
CA GLN A 6 -13.45 33.22 -12.37
C GLN A 6 -13.63 31.72 -12.20
N ASP A 7 -13.37 30.94 -13.26
CA ASP A 7 -13.38 29.48 -13.24
C ASP A 7 -12.29 28.91 -12.31
N ILE A 8 -11.07 29.48 -12.37
CA ILE A 8 -9.99 29.10 -11.46
C ILE A 8 -10.33 29.40 -10.01
N LYS A 9 -10.91 30.61 -9.72
CA LYS A 9 -11.35 30.94 -8.36
C LYS A 9 -12.43 29.96 -7.87
N GLN A 10 -13.41 29.64 -8.70
CA GLN A 10 -14.49 28.74 -8.35
C GLN A 10 -13.97 27.30 -8.12
N SER A 11 -13.05 26.82 -8.96
CA SER A 11 -12.39 25.52 -8.78
C SER A 11 -11.59 25.47 -7.48
N LEU A 12 -10.91 26.54 -7.09
CA LEU A 12 -10.22 26.64 -5.80
C LEU A 12 -11.19 26.52 -4.62
N TYR A 13 -12.34 27.20 -4.66
CA TYR A 13 -13.37 27.13 -3.62
C TYR A 13 -14.03 25.75 -3.54
N LYS A 14 -14.17 25.05 -4.65
CA LYS A 14 -14.77 23.70 -4.73
C LYS A 14 -13.73 22.57 -4.54
N GLY A 15 -12.54 22.87 -4.10
CA GLY A 15 -11.49 21.88 -3.86
C GLY A 15 -10.85 21.34 -5.14
N PHE A 16 -10.67 22.19 -6.15
CA PHE A 16 -10.11 21.86 -7.47
C PHE A 16 -10.99 20.98 -8.36
N ILE A 17 -12.22 20.70 -7.96
CA ILE A 17 -13.16 19.91 -8.75
C ILE A 17 -14.39 20.78 -9.04
N ASP A 18 -14.51 21.27 -10.27
CA ASP A 18 -15.76 21.82 -10.76
C ASP A 18 -16.52 20.74 -11.54
N LYS A 19 -17.60 20.20 -10.96
CA LYS A 19 -18.45 19.20 -11.60
C LYS A 19 -19.15 19.72 -12.87
N ASP A 20 -19.32 21.02 -12.97
CA ASP A 20 -19.97 21.70 -14.08
C ASP A 20 -18.96 22.04 -15.20
N SER A 21 -17.65 21.87 -14.93
CA SER A 21 -16.61 22.02 -15.92
C SER A 21 -16.67 20.85 -16.91
N SER A 22 -16.91 21.16 -18.18
CA SER A 22 -16.96 20.20 -19.28
C SER A 22 -15.58 19.58 -19.64
N HIS A 23 -14.52 19.88 -18.90
CA HIS A 23 -13.19 19.40 -19.15
C HIS A 23 -13.01 17.95 -18.71
N LYS A 24 -13.32 17.04 -19.62
CA LYS A 24 -12.95 15.62 -19.53
C LYS A 24 -11.46 15.47 -19.80
N GLY A 25 -10.60 15.86 -18.87
CA GLY A 25 -9.16 15.76 -19.03
C GLY A 25 -8.54 14.84 -17.99
N ASN A 26 -7.33 14.37 -18.28
CA ASN A 26 -6.52 13.53 -17.36
C ASN A 26 -6.17 14.23 -16.03
N PHE A 27 -6.44 15.53 -15.91
CA PHE A 27 -6.04 16.37 -14.78
C PHE A 27 -7.14 16.65 -13.78
N VAL A 28 -8.23 15.89 -13.79
CA VAL A 28 -9.32 16.04 -12.82
C VAL A 28 -9.05 15.14 -11.61
N PRO A 29 -8.88 15.73 -10.40
CA PRO A 29 -8.75 14.93 -9.18
C PRO A 29 -10.00 14.07 -8.95
N ARG A 30 -9.79 12.82 -8.52
CA ARG A 30 -10.89 11.90 -8.23
C ARG A 30 -10.68 11.24 -6.86
N LEU A 31 -11.75 11.16 -6.10
CA LEU A 31 -11.80 10.29 -4.93
C LEU A 31 -12.15 8.87 -5.42
N LEU A 32 -11.21 7.95 -5.24
CA LEU A 32 -11.41 6.53 -5.56
C LEU A 32 -11.90 5.80 -4.33
N VAL A 33 -13.07 5.21 -4.45
CA VAL A 33 -13.66 4.29 -3.48
C VAL A 33 -14.04 3.01 -4.20
N ASN A 34 -13.94 1.88 -3.52
CA ASN A 34 -14.40 0.63 -4.11
C ASN A 34 -15.93 0.59 -4.08
N ASN A 35 -16.55 0.56 -5.25
CA ASN A 35 -17.99 0.44 -5.43
C ASN A 35 -18.30 -0.49 -6.63
N LYS A 36 -19.56 -0.57 -7.04
CA LYS A 36 -19.99 -1.44 -8.16
C LYS A 36 -19.48 -1.00 -9.53
N GLU A 37 -19.18 0.28 -9.70
CA GLU A 37 -18.85 0.89 -10.99
C GLU A 37 -17.33 1.05 -11.16
N GLU A 38 -16.63 1.38 -10.07
CA GLU A 38 -15.20 1.65 -10.09
C GLU A 38 -14.53 1.07 -8.82
N ASN A 39 -13.31 0.57 -8.96
CA ASN A 39 -12.48 0.19 -7.83
C ASN A 39 -11.02 0.64 -8.06
N VAL A 40 -10.25 0.61 -6.99
CA VAL A 40 -8.84 1.06 -7.03
C VAL A 40 -8.03 0.23 -8.02
N LEU A 41 -8.30 -1.08 -8.12
CA LEU A 41 -7.60 -1.96 -9.04
C LEU A 41 -7.80 -1.56 -10.49
N SER A 42 -9.02 -1.26 -10.92
CA SER A 42 -9.30 -0.85 -12.30
C SER A 42 -8.52 0.41 -12.68
N THR A 43 -8.49 1.39 -11.78
CA THR A 43 -7.68 2.61 -12.00
C THR A 43 -6.18 2.31 -12.09
N ILE A 44 -5.64 1.46 -11.20
CA ILE A 44 -4.22 1.05 -11.29
C ILE A 44 -3.92 0.38 -12.63
N ILE A 45 -4.78 -0.53 -13.09
CA ILE A 45 -4.62 -1.24 -14.37
C ILE A 45 -4.63 -0.25 -15.55
N ASP A 46 -5.58 0.70 -15.57
CA ASP A 46 -5.67 1.72 -16.61
C ASP A 46 -4.39 2.58 -16.67
N GLN A 47 -3.84 2.94 -15.51
CA GLN A 47 -2.60 3.70 -15.45
C GLN A 47 -1.39 2.88 -15.91
N LEU A 48 -1.29 1.61 -15.52
CA LEU A 48 -0.22 0.71 -15.94
C LEU A 48 -0.21 0.50 -17.46
N HIS A 49 -1.37 0.37 -18.11
CA HIS A 49 -1.43 0.13 -19.54
C HIS A 49 -0.73 1.19 -20.40
N ASN A 50 -0.69 2.44 -19.94
CA ASN A 50 -0.23 3.59 -20.68
C ASN A 50 1.02 4.27 -20.08
N CYS A 51 1.60 3.71 -19.01
CA CYS A 51 2.76 4.31 -18.37
C CYS A 51 4.08 3.96 -19.08
N GLN A 52 5.08 4.81 -18.90
CA GLN A 52 6.48 4.60 -19.31
C GLN A 52 7.32 4.01 -18.18
N SER A 53 6.93 4.26 -16.94
CA SER A 53 7.48 3.67 -15.72
C SER A 53 6.48 3.80 -14.58
N PHE A 54 6.67 3.01 -13.53
CA PHE A 54 5.83 3.11 -12.34
C PHE A 54 6.63 2.89 -11.05
N CYS A 55 6.12 3.48 -9.97
CA CYS A 55 6.64 3.29 -8.62
C CYS A 55 5.49 2.98 -7.66
N ILE A 56 5.68 1.98 -6.82
CA ILE A 56 4.71 1.56 -5.81
C ILE A 56 5.40 1.55 -4.45
N SER A 57 4.82 2.24 -3.47
CA SER A 57 5.24 2.16 -2.07
C SER A 57 4.05 1.74 -1.21
N VAL A 58 4.09 0.52 -0.68
CA VAL A 58 2.98 -0.05 0.11
C VAL A 58 3.51 -0.88 1.27
N ALA A 59 2.89 -0.73 2.43
CA ALA A 59 3.30 -1.47 3.62
C ALA A 59 3.02 -2.97 3.48
N PHE A 60 1.88 -3.33 2.87
CA PHE A 60 1.41 -4.71 2.80
C PHE A 60 1.09 -5.13 1.38
N ILE A 61 1.58 -6.33 1.03
CA ILE A 61 1.31 -6.99 -0.24
C ILE A 61 0.82 -8.40 0.06
N THR A 62 -0.31 -8.80 -0.49
CA THR A 62 -0.74 -10.20 -0.44
C THR A 62 -0.48 -10.90 -1.77
N GLU A 63 -0.34 -12.23 -1.73
CA GLU A 63 -0.22 -13.03 -2.95
C GLU A 63 -1.39 -12.79 -3.92
N SER A 64 -2.62 -12.68 -3.40
CA SER A 64 -3.81 -12.40 -4.19
C SER A 64 -3.85 -10.97 -4.77
N GLY A 65 -3.34 -9.98 -4.03
CA GLY A 65 -3.18 -8.61 -4.52
C GLY A 65 -2.15 -8.55 -5.65
N LEU A 66 -1.00 -9.17 -5.45
CA LEU A 66 0.05 -9.26 -6.45
C LEU A 66 -0.42 -10.02 -7.71
N ALA A 67 -1.13 -11.13 -7.53
CA ALA A 67 -1.67 -11.93 -8.64
C ALA A 67 -2.61 -11.12 -9.55
N SER A 68 -3.34 -10.14 -8.99
CA SER A 68 -4.21 -9.25 -9.76
C SER A 68 -3.46 -8.35 -10.75
N LEU A 69 -2.15 -8.14 -10.57
CA LEU A 69 -1.32 -7.27 -11.42
C LEU A 69 -0.25 -8.04 -12.23
N LYS A 70 -0.01 -9.32 -11.97
CA LYS A 70 1.07 -10.09 -12.62
C LYS A 70 1.01 -10.09 -14.15
N SER A 71 -0.18 -10.29 -14.72
CA SER A 71 -0.33 -10.27 -16.19
C SER A 71 0.01 -8.90 -16.77
N HIS A 72 -0.37 -7.82 -16.09
CA HIS A 72 -0.08 -6.46 -16.51
C HIS A 72 1.42 -6.15 -16.40
N PHE A 73 2.09 -6.59 -15.35
CA PHE A 73 3.56 -6.47 -15.23
C PHE A 73 4.28 -7.25 -16.32
N TYR A 74 3.79 -8.45 -16.67
CA TYR A 74 4.34 -9.23 -17.80
C TYR A 74 4.17 -8.50 -19.14
N ASP A 75 3.01 -7.90 -19.40
CA ASP A 75 2.79 -7.13 -20.62
C ASP A 75 3.68 -5.88 -20.67
N LEU A 76 3.91 -5.23 -19.53
CA LEU A 76 4.83 -4.10 -19.40
C LEU A 76 6.29 -4.52 -19.62
N SER A 77 6.70 -5.69 -19.14
CA SER A 77 8.03 -6.27 -19.38
C SER A 77 8.29 -6.40 -20.89
N LYS A 78 7.34 -6.92 -21.63
CA LYS A 78 7.45 -7.03 -23.10
C LYS A 78 7.57 -5.68 -23.82
N LYS A 79 7.04 -4.62 -23.22
CA LYS A 79 7.15 -3.24 -23.73
C LYS A 79 8.42 -2.54 -23.26
N GLY A 80 9.27 -3.19 -22.44
CA GLY A 80 10.47 -2.60 -21.85
C GLY A 80 10.19 -1.59 -20.72
N VAL A 81 8.97 -1.54 -20.21
CA VAL A 81 8.56 -0.65 -19.12
C VAL A 81 9.05 -1.24 -17.80
N LYS A 82 9.75 -0.42 -17.02
CA LYS A 82 10.30 -0.81 -15.71
C LYS A 82 9.48 -0.26 -14.57
N GLY A 83 9.47 -1.00 -13.47
CA GLY A 83 8.82 -0.61 -12.22
C GLY A 83 9.74 -0.70 -11.02
N ARG A 84 9.40 0.05 -9.97
CA ARG A 84 10.05 0.02 -8.65
C ARG A 84 9.00 -0.21 -7.57
N ILE A 85 9.22 -1.16 -6.68
CA ILE A 85 8.33 -1.44 -5.56
C ILE A 85 9.11 -1.33 -4.25
N ILE A 86 8.58 -0.55 -3.30
CA ILE A 86 9.05 -0.49 -1.92
C ILE A 86 7.97 -1.08 -1.03
N THR A 87 8.36 -2.01 -0.18
CA THR A 87 7.51 -2.56 0.87
C THR A 87 8.31 -2.80 2.15
N SER A 88 7.73 -3.40 3.15
CA SER A 88 8.41 -3.70 4.41
C SER A 88 8.10 -5.13 4.88
N ASN A 89 8.88 -5.61 5.84
CA ASN A 89 8.58 -6.83 6.59
C ASN A 89 7.95 -6.51 7.96
N TYR A 90 7.55 -5.26 8.18
CA TYR A 90 7.00 -4.80 9.44
C TYR A 90 5.82 -5.66 9.88
N LEU A 91 5.82 -6.09 11.14
CA LEU A 91 4.81 -6.94 11.77
C LEU A 91 4.61 -8.33 11.14
N GLY A 92 5.41 -8.77 10.17
CA GLY A 92 5.28 -10.08 9.55
C GLY A 92 3.98 -10.29 8.76
N PHE A 93 3.37 -9.22 8.23
CA PHE A 93 2.16 -9.33 7.41
C PHE A 93 2.43 -9.81 5.99
N ASN A 94 3.64 -9.55 5.50
CA ASN A 94 4.06 -9.99 4.17
C ASN A 94 4.64 -11.40 4.26
N SER A 95 4.03 -12.36 3.58
CA SER A 95 4.49 -13.76 3.61
C SER A 95 5.82 -13.93 2.85
N PRO A 96 6.71 -14.86 3.24
CA PRO A 96 7.90 -15.19 2.47
C PRO A 96 7.58 -15.58 1.02
N LYS A 97 6.50 -16.30 0.79
CA LYS A 97 6.04 -16.69 -0.54
C LYS A 97 5.67 -15.49 -1.41
N MET A 98 5.07 -14.44 -0.83
CA MET A 98 4.79 -13.20 -1.55
C MET A 98 6.09 -12.54 -2.03
N PHE A 99 7.15 -12.51 -1.21
CA PHE A 99 8.46 -11.99 -1.60
C PHE A 99 9.12 -12.82 -2.71
N GLU A 100 9.01 -14.16 -2.66
CA GLU A 100 9.46 -15.04 -3.74
C GLU A 100 8.73 -14.73 -5.06
N GLU A 101 7.43 -14.44 -5.00
CA GLU A 101 6.64 -14.08 -6.17
C GLU A 101 6.97 -12.69 -6.72
N LEU A 102 7.35 -11.74 -5.88
CA LEU A 102 7.84 -10.43 -6.33
C LEU A 102 9.15 -10.53 -7.11
N LEU A 103 10.11 -11.35 -6.65
CA LEU A 103 11.39 -11.55 -7.33
C LEU A 103 11.26 -12.19 -8.72
N LYS A 104 10.16 -12.86 -9.02
CA LYS A 104 9.92 -13.45 -10.33
C LYS A 104 9.47 -12.43 -11.40
N ILE A 105 9.25 -11.18 -11.00
CA ILE A 105 8.77 -10.14 -11.93
C ILE A 105 10.00 -9.41 -12.49
N GLU A 106 10.44 -9.80 -13.67
CA GLU A 106 11.73 -9.41 -14.28
C GLU A 106 11.90 -7.89 -14.50
N ASN A 107 10.81 -7.17 -14.77
CA ASN A 107 10.86 -5.74 -15.04
C ASN A 107 10.61 -4.87 -13.79
N VAL A 108 10.57 -5.46 -12.61
CA VAL A 108 10.32 -4.76 -11.34
C VAL A 108 11.49 -4.93 -10.39
N GLU A 109 12.08 -3.81 -10.00
CA GLU A 109 13.04 -3.79 -8.91
C GLU A 109 12.29 -3.66 -7.57
N VAL A 110 12.68 -4.46 -6.58
CA VAL A 110 12.02 -4.48 -5.27
C VAL A 110 13.02 -4.15 -4.17
N LYS A 111 12.66 -3.19 -3.34
CA LYS A 111 13.41 -2.85 -2.12
C LYS A 111 12.54 -2.96 -0.87
N LEU A 112 13.19 -3.22 0.24
CA LEU A 112 12.59 -3.27 1.56
C LEU A 112 13.08 -2.10 2.41
N THR A 113 12.14 -1.44 3.09
CA THR A 113 12.48 -0.38 4.04
C THR A 113 12.47 -0.89 5.47
N ASN A 114 13.41 -0.38 6.27
CA ASN A 114 13.49 -0.62 7.72
C ASN A 114 12.89 0.54 8.54
N ILE A 115 12.19 1.48 7.90
CA ILE A 115 11.53 2.56 8.62
C ILE A 115 10.49 1.95 9.54
N GLU A 116 10.65 2.19 10.85
CA GLU A 116 9.69 1.75 11.85
C GLU A 116 8.34 2.43 11.62
N GLY A 117 7.26 1.66 11.70
CA GLY A 117 5.92 2.19 11.42
C GLY A 117 5.64 2.50 9.95
N PHE A 118 6.44 2.01 9.00
CA PHE A 118 6.19 2.21 7.58
C PHE A 118 4.78 1.74 7.18
N HIS A 119 3.94 2.70 6.80
CA HIS A 119 2.54 2.44 6.47
C HIS A 119 2.06 3.20 5.21
N ALA A 120 3.01 3.55 4.32
CA ALA A 120 2.69 4.23 3.07
C ALA A 120 1.82 3.38 2.15
N LYS A 121 0.99 4.04 1.36
CA LYS A 121 0.25 3.48 0.22
C LYS A 121 0.22 4.53 -0.88
N GLY A 122 1.16 4.39 -1.79
CA GLY A 122 1.35 5.29 -2.91
C GLY A 122 1.65 4.54 -4.20
N TYR A 123 1.02 4.94 -5.28
CA TYR A 123 1.20 4.40 -6.63
C TYR A 123 1.45 5.57 -7.56
N ILE A 124 2.57 5.59 -8.26
CA ILE A 124 3.01 6.65 -9.16
C ILE A 124 3.18 6.06 -10.55
N PHE A 125 2.62 6.71 -11.56
CA PHE A 125 2.70 6.27 -12.95
C PHE A 125 3.22 7.42 -13.81
N GLU A 126 4.33 7.23 -14.49
CA GLU A 126 4.88 8.20 -15.41
C GLU A 126 4.37 7.94 -16.83
N HIS A 127 3.73 8.91 -17.42
CA HIS A 127 3.25 8.87 -18.79
C HIS A 127 4.08 9.79 -19.69
N HIS A 128 3.79 9.82 -20.99
CA HIS A 128 4.57 10.63 -21.92
C HIS A 128 4.56 12.14 -21.58
N ASN A 129 3.42 12.69 -21.20
CA ASN A 129 3.20 14.12 -21.01
C ASN A 129 2.76 14.52 -19.59
N HIS A 130 2.45 13.56 -18.73
CA HIS A 130 1.98 13.78 -17.36
C HIS A 130 2.46 12.67 -16.42
N THR A 131 2.30 12.89 -15.14
CA THR A 131 2.44 11.87 -14.10
C THR A 131 1.14 11.79 -13.34
N SER A 132 0.65 10.59 -13.14
CA SER A 132 -0.51 10.33 -12.28
C SER A 132 -0.09 9.58 -11.02
N PHE A 133 -0.85 9.75 -9.95
CA PHE A 133 -0.59 9.06 -8.69
C PHE A 133 -1.86 8.81 -7.91
N ILE A 134 -1.83 7.73 -7.13
CA ILE A 134 -2.86 7.36 -6.18
C ILE A 134 -2.21 7.36 -4.80
N ILE A 135 -2.77 8.11 -3.87
CA ILE A 135 -2.34 8.14 -2.47
C ILE A 135 -3.56 7.94 -1.59
N GLY A 136 -3.47 7.05 -0.62
CA GLY A 136 -4.60 6.80 0.28
C GLY A 136 -4.42 5.64 1.23
N SER A 137 -5.49 4.89 1.45
CA SER A 137 -5.51 3.80 2.42
C SER A 137 -5.25 2.40 1.81
N SER A 138 -5.28 2.24 0.48
CA SER A 138 -5.23 0.93 -0.16
C SER A 138 -3.83 0.33 -0.25
N ASN A 139 -3.59 -0.73 0.49
CA ASN A 139 -2.44 -1.63 0.31
C ASN A 139 -2.59 -2.47 -0.97
N LEU A 140 -1.51 -3.13 -1.42
CA LEU A 140 -1.54 -4.06 -2.55
C LEU A 140 -2.12 -5.42 -2.10
N THR A 141 -3.37 -5.40 -1.69
CA THR A 141 -4.14 -6.59 -1.28
C THR A 141 -5.43 -6.68 -2.07
N SER A 142 -5.90 -7.88 -2.38
CA SER A 142 -7.12 -8.06 -3.18
C SER A 142 -8.33 -7.34 -2.58
N ASN A 143 -8.46 -7.39 -1.25
CA ASN A 143 -9.57 -6.75 -0.57
C ASN A 143 -9.49 -5.22 -0.61
N ALA A 144 -8.31 -4.64 -0.33
CA ALA A 144 -8.14 -3.18 -0.38
C ALA A 144 -8.31 -2.61 -1.79
N LEU A 145 -7.92 -3.37 -2.81
CA LEU A 145 -8.01 -2.93 -4.19
C LEU A 145 -9.41 -3.08 -4.80
N LYS A 146 -10.29 -3.95 -4.26
CA LYS A 146 -11.56 -4.32 -4.90
C LYS A 146 -12.79 -4.19 -4.01
N LEU A 147 -12.68 -4.47 -2.72
CA LEU A 147 -13.82 -4.79 -1.86
C LEU A 147 -13.97 -3.85 -0.66
N ASN A 148 -12.87 -3.59 0.05
CA ASN A 148 -12.91 -2.77 1.24
C ASN A 148 -13.33 -1.35 0.92
N TYR A 149 -14.01 -0.70 1.85
CA TYR A 149 -14.26 0.72 1.78
C TYR A 149 -12.94 1.46 2.05
N GLU A 150 -12.37 2.01 1.00
CA GLU A 150 -11.08 2.69 1.02
C GLU A 150 -11.23 4.13 0.54
N HIS A 151 -10.39 5.02 1.03
CA HIS A 151 -10.30 6.38 0.51
C HIS A 151 -8.95 6.59 -0.14
N ASN A 152 -8.96 6.82 -1.45
CA ASN A 152 -7.75 7.13 -2.19
C ASN A 152 -7.99 8.37 -3.06
N LEU A 153 -7.01 9.24 -3.11
CA LEU A 153 -7.00 10.38 -4.02
C LEU A 153 -6.21 10.04 -5.26
N PHE A 154 -6.86 10.10 -6.41
CA PHE A 154 -6.20 10.04 -7.71
C PHE A 154 -5.96 11.45 -8.23
N LEU A 155 -4.73 11.74 -8.60
CA LEU A 155 -4.32 13.02 -9.17
C LEU A 155 -3.44 12.79 -10.39
N SER A 156 -3.53 13.71 -11.36
CA SER A 156 -2.58 13.80 -12.46
C SER A 156 -2.08 15.20 -12.59
N THR A 157 -0.79 15.36 -12.83
CA THR A 157 -0.17 16.67 -13.02
C THR A 157 0.78 16.63 -14.21
N HIS A 158 1.13 17.81 -14.75
CA HIS A 158 2.20 17.92 -15.71
C HIS A 158 3.52 17.42 -15.11
N LYS A 159 4.40 16.82 -15.92
CA LYS A 159 5.68 16.22 -15.48
C LYS A 159 6.56 17.11 -14.61
N ASN A 160 6.49 18.42 -14.81
CA ASN A 160 7.29 19.41 -14.10
C ASN A 160 6.53 20.11 -12.95
N GLY A 161 5.37 19.58 -12.53
CA GLY A 161 4.60 20.16 -11.43
C GLY A 161 5.30 19.95 -10.09
N ASP A 162 5.30 20.95 -9.22
CA ASP A 162 5.98 20.91 -7.92
C ASP A 162 5.48 19.74 -7.04
N LEU A 163 4.19 19.46 -7.07
CA LEU A 163 3.63 18.35 -6.32
C LEU A 163 4.21 17.00 -6.75
N VAL A 164 4.30 16.75 -8.07
CA VAL A 164 4.91 15.55 -8.63
C VAL A 164 6.37 15.44 -8.25
N ASN A 165 7.12 16.54 -8.39
CA ASN A 165 8.54 16.57 -8.05
C ASN A 165 8.76 16.23 -6.58
N ASN A 166 7.93 16.77 -5.67
CA ASN A 166 7.98 16.45 -4.24
C ASN A 166 7.65 14.98 -3.95
N ILE A 167 6.61 14.43 -4.58
CA ILE A 167 6.23 13.03 -4.37
C ILE A 167 7.32 12.08 -4.88
N LYS A 168 7.86 12.35 -6.07
CA LYS A 168 8.97 11.57 -6.63
C LYS A 168 10.23 11.68 -5.78
N TYR A 169 10.58 12.88 -5.36
CA TYR A 169 11.71 13.10 -4.46
C TYR A 169 11.57 12.28 -3.16
N LYS A 170 10.40 12.27 -2.53
CA LYS A 170 10.15 11.47 -1.33
C LYS A 170 10.19 9.97 -1.59
N PHE A 171 9.74 9.52 -2.76
CA PHE A 171 9.88 8.13 -3.15
C PHE A 171 11.35 7.76 -3.38
N ASP A 172 12.12 8.60 -4.07
CA ASP A 172 13.54 8.37 -4.36
C ASP A 172 14.38 8.39 -3.06
N GLU A 173 14.12 9.33 -2.15
CA GLU A 173 14.74 9.36 -0.81
C GLU A 173 14.50 8.05 -0.04
N LEU A 174 13.24 7.56 -0.05
CA LEU A 174 12.89 6.28 0.55
C LEU A 174 13.56 5.12 -0.17
N TRP A 175 13.60 5.15 -1.50
CA TRP A 175 14.25 4.14 -2.32
C TRP A 175 15.74 4.02 -2.04
N ASP A 176 16.44 5.13 -1.93
CA ASP A 176 17.88 5.17 -1.68
C ASP A 176 18.25 4.69 -0.27
N SER A 177 17.37 4.93 0.71
CA SER A 177 17.54 4.43 2.08
C SER A 177 17.09 2.97 2.29
N SER A 178 16.49 2.36 1.28
CA SER A 178 15.98 0.98 1.33
C SER A 178 17.00 -0.02 0.74
N PHE A 179 16.96 -1.27 1.17
CA PHE A 179 17.83 -2.32 0.68
C PHE A 179 17.11 -3.24 -0.32
N SER A 180 17.85 -3.83 -1.24
CA SER A 180 17.31 -4.72 -2.28
C SER A 180 16.76 -6.01 -1.69
N LEU A 181 15.61 -6.44 -2.16
CA LEU A 181 15.08 -7.77 -1.88
C LEU A 181 15.95 -8.82 -2.58
N THR A 182 16.45 -9.79 -1.83
CA THR A 182 17.28 -10.88 -2.37
C THR A 182 16.78 -12.25 -1.92
N ASN A 183 17.21 -13.31 -2.63
CA ASN A 183 16.90 -14.68 -2.22
C ASN A 183 17.51 -15.05 -0.86
N GLU A 184 18.70 -14.47 -0.54
CA GLU A 184 19.35 -14.65 0.75
C GLU A 184 18.47 -14.10 1.87
N TRP A 185 18.02 -12.86 1.72
CA TRP A 185 17.15 -12.22 2.69
C TRP A 185 15.84 -12.99 2.86
N ILE A 186 15.23 -13.47 1.79
CA ILE A 186 13.98 -14.26 1.86
C ILE A 186 14.19 -15.54 2.67
N ARG A 187 15.34 -16.23 2.50
CA ARG A 187 15.64 -17.45 3.27
C ARG A 187 15.76 -17.17 4.77
N GLU A 188 16.46 -16.10 5.13
CA GLU A 188 16.58 -15.68 6.54
C GLU A 188 15.21 -15.27 7.11
N TYR A 189 14.46 -14.48 6.37
CA TYR A 189 13.14 -14.06 6.77
C TYR A 189 12.18 -15.24 6.95
N LYS A 190 12.24 -16.24 6.08
CA LYS A 190 11.41 -17.44 6.18
C LYS A 190 11.64 -18.21 7.49
N GLN A 191 12.88 -18.36 7.90
CA GLN A 191 13.22 -19.01 9.17
C GLN A 191 12.63 -18.25 10.37
N SER A 192 12.80 -16.93 10.39
CA SER A 192 12.24 -16.10 11.45
C SER A 192 10.71 -16.06 11.44
N PHE A 193 10.10 -16.06 10.26
CA PHE A 193 8.65 -16.06 10.06
C PHE A 193 8.02 -17.38 10.54
N GLU A 194 8.62 -18.53 10.21
CA GLU A 194 8.20 -19.84 10.66
C GLU A 194 8.31 -19.96 12.17
N TYR A 195 9.41 -19.50 12.76
CA TYR A 195 9.61 -19.49 14.21
C TYR A 195 8.56 -18.66 14.94
N GLN A 196 8.28 -17.44 14.47
CA GLN A 196 7.24 -16.58 15.04
C GLN A 196 5.84 -17.21 14.89
N THR A 197 5.57 -17.89 13.79
CA THR A 197 4.31 -18.57 13.56
C THR A 197 4.13 -19.76 14.52
N LEU A 198 5.19 -20.54 14.73
CA LEU A 198 5.20 -21.64 15.70
C LEU A 198 5.03 -21.12 17.13
N GLN A 199 5.75 -20.08 17.54
CA GLN A 199 5.55 -19.50 18.88
C GLN A 199 4.09 -19.07 19.10
N LYS A 200 3.46 -18.40 18.13
CA LYS A 200 2.04 -18.02 18.20
C LYS A 200 1.10 -19.22 18.35
N VAL A 201 1.41 -20.33 17.68
CA VAL A 201 0.65 -21.58 17.83
C VAL A 201 0.85 -22.16 19.22
N PHE A 202 2.08 -22.20 19.74
CA PHE A 202 2.38 -22.71 21.08
C PHE A 202 1.76 -21.84 22.18
N ASP A 203 1.83 -20.52 22.08
CA ASP A 203 1.22 -19.58 23.03
C ASP A 203 -0.31 -19.76 23.03
N ASN A 204 -0.94 -19.89 21.86
CA ASN A 204 -2.37 -20.14 21.75
C ASN A 204 -2.79 -21.53 22.29
N THR A 205 -1.95 -22.58 22.15
CA THR A 205 -2.22 -23.90 22.70
C THR A 205 -1.95 -23.97 24.21
N ALA A 206 -0.96 -23.24 24.71
CA ALA A 206 -0.70 -23.15 26.17
C ALA A 206 -1.85 -22.44 26.89
N VAL A 207 -2.40 -21.38 26.31
CA VAL A 207 -3.59 -20.68 26.83
C VAL A 207 -4.84 -21.59 26.78
N GLN A 208 -5.03 -22.38 25.74
CA GLN A 208 -6.16 -23.32 25.67
C GLN A 208 -6.08 -24.45 26.69
N ASN A 209 -4.90 -24.91 27.06
CA ASN A 209 -4.73 -25.97 28.05
C ASN A 209 -4.89 -25.51 29.52
N SER A 210 -4.71 -24.21 29.80
CA SER A 210 -4.93 -23.63 31.12
C SER A 210 -6.40 -23.29 31.41
N ASP A 211 -7.24 -23.08 30.37
CA ASP A 211 -8.60 -22.56 30.51
C ASP A 211 -9.73 -23.61 30.26
N ILE A 212 -9.41 -24.89 30.05
CA ILE A 212 -10.44 -25.95 29.82
C ILE A 212 -11.32 -26.21 31.07
N LYS A 213 -11.10 -25.56 32.19
CA LYS A 213 -11.89 -25.81 33.40
C LYS A 213 -12.93 -24.77 33.80
N LYS A 214 -13.04 -23.63 33.12
CA LYS A 214 -14.12 -22.66 33.40
C LYS A 214 -14.34 -21.78 32.18
N PHE A 215 -15.33 -22.06 31.38
CA PHE A 215 -16.23 -21.08 30.78
C PHE A 215 -17.03 -21.69 29.65
N ASN A 216 -18.25 -22.08 29.99
CA ASN A 216 -19.37 -22.13 29.07
C ASN A 216 -19.78 -20.69 28.76
N GLU A 217 -20.00 -20.40 27.46
CA GLU A 217 -20.80 -19.30 26.97
C GLU A 217 -20.24 -17.88 27.09
N SER A 218 -19.33 -17.52 26.20
CA SER A 218 -19.40 -16.25 25.44
C SER A 218 -18.48 -16.37 24.22
N LYS A 219 -18.93 -15.91 23.05
CA LYS A 219 -18.10 -15.76 21.85
C LYS A 219 -17.07 -14.65 22.14
N LEU A 220 -15.97 -15.00 22.78
CA LEU A 220 -14.84 -14.08 22.94
C LEU A 220 -14.28 -13.76 21.57
N ILE A 221 -14.47 -12.52 21.15
CA ILE A 221 -13.81 -11.96 19.97
C ILE A 221 -12.31 -11.99 20.27
N LYS A 222 -11.56 -12.85 19.57
CA LYS A 222 -10.09 -12.88 19.69
C LYS A 222 -9.51 -11.71 18.90
N PRO A 223 -8.61 -10.93 19.49
CA PRO A 223 -7.95 -9.85 18.76
C PRO A 223 -7.19 -10.43 17.57
N ASN A 224 -7.21 -9.71 16.46
CA ASN A 224 -6.34 -10.02 15.33
C ASN A 224 -4.88 -9.62 15.65
N LEU A 225 -3.94 -10.06 14.81
CA LEU A 225 -2.51 -9.85 15.03
C LEU A 225 -2.13 -8.38 15.30
N MET A 226 -2.77 -7.45 14.60
CA MET A 226 -2.54 -6.01 14.78
C MET A 226 -3.05 -5.53 16.14
N GLN A 227 -4.20 -6.02 16.57
CA GLN A 227 -4.77 -5.73 17.87
C GLN A 227 -3.93 -6.31 19.02
N GLU A 228 -3.39 -7.53 18.85
CA GLU A 228 -2.47 -8.12 19.83
C GLU A 228 -1.18 -7.31 19.98
N HIS A 229 -0.59 -6.85 18.87
CA HIS A 229 0.58 -5.98 18.93
C HIS A 229 0.28 -4.63 19.57
N ALA A 230 -0.86 -4.03 19.25
CA ALA A 230 -1.29 -2.78 19.88
C ALA A 230 -1.48 -2.96 21.39
N LEU A 231 -2.10 -4.04 21.83
CA LEU A 231 -2.29 -4.38 23.24
C LEU A 231 -0.95 -4.58 23.95
N LYS A 232 -0.01 -5.31 23.37
CA LYS A 232 1.34 -5.51 23.94
C LYS A 232 2.12 -4.19 24.03
N SER A 233 2.01 -3.33 23.02
CA SER A 233 2.63 -2.01 23.06
C SER A 233 2.04 -1.13 24.17
N LEU A 234 0.73 -1.16 24.36
CA LEU A 234 0.04 -0.45 25.43
C LEU A 234 0.42 -1.01 26.82
N GLU A 235 0.54 -2.32 26.97
CA GLU A 235 1.02 -2.94 28.22
C GLU A 235 2.46 -2.52 28.53
N SER A 236 3.33 -2.49 27.52
CA SER A 236 4.71 -2.06 27.66
C SER A 236 4.80 -0.59 28.11
N LEU A 237 4.04 0.30 27.47
CA LEU A 237 3.97 1.72 27.86
C LEU A 237 3.43 1.91 29.30
N ARG A 238 2.40 1.15 29.67
CA ARG A 238 1.85 1.16 31.02
C ARG A 238 2.86 0.70 32.06
N ASN A 239 3.63 -0.34 31.76
CA ASN A 239 4.69 -0.85 32.65
C ASN A 239 5.88 0.11 32.76
N MET A 240 6.07 1.02 31.81
CA MET A 240 7.06 2.11 31.84
C MET A 240 6.55 3.36 32.56
N GLY A 241 5.31 3.34 33.09
CA GLY A 241 4.75 4.46 33.86
C GLY A 241 4.16 5.59 33.02
N GLU A 242 3.92 5.35 31.72
CA GLU A 242 3.24 6.30 30.85
C GLU A 242 1.72 6.25 31.11
N GLU A 243 1.16 7.34 31.66
CA GLU A 243 -0.28 7.43 31.99
C GLU A 243 -1.19 7.70 30.77
N LYS A 244 -0.63 8.05 29.62
CA LYS A 244 -1.40 8.36 28.40
C LYS A 244 -0.90 7.48 27.27
N GLY A 245 -1.65 6.43 26.97
CA GLY A 245 -1.61 5.79 25.67
C GLY A 245 -2.38 6.62 24.62
N LEU A 246 -1.89 6.63 23.40
CA LEU A 246 -2.58 7.24 22.25
C LEU A 246 -3.97 6.67 22.03
#